data_3b4df72be2664b25113cba09414dfc88
#
_entry.id   3b4df72be2664b25113cba09414dfc88
#
_cell.length_a   1.000
_cell.length_b   1.000
_cell.length_c   1.000
_cell.angle_alpha   90.00
_cell.angle_beta   90.00
_cell.angle_gamma   90.00
#
_symmetry.space_group_name_H-M   'P 1'
#
loop_
_entity.id
_entity.type
_entity.pdbx_description
1 polymer ?
#
loop_
_entity_poly.entity_id
_entity_poly.type
_entity_poly.pdbx_seq_one_letter_code
_entity_poly.pdbx_strand_id
1 'polypeptide(L)'
;MTTVDRVVPAERPRPAGPVRARQPLPARIAARAGGGALRIFLILVALFWLMPSVGLLLSSLRSPQQIAESGWWRVLAQPAQLTWDNYSQLLSNGKVMGSLLTTAAITVPATLLVVVIGSLAGYAFAWLDFPGRDGWFLVVVGLLVVPVQVALIPVAKLFGAVGLFETTAGVILFHTAFGLPFAVFLLRNFFAEIPRELLEAARLDGAGELRLFTRVVLPLGGPAIASLGIFQFLWVWNDMLVALIFADSSHPPITVALQQEVRQFGNNIDVLAPGAFLSMVVPLIVFFAFQRQFVSGVMAGAVK
;
A
#
# COMPACT_ATOMS: atom_id res chain seq x y z
N MET A 1 76.27 -33.02 -22.67
CA MET A 1 74.94 -33.65 -22.52
C MET A 1 74.52 -33.43 -21.07
N THR A 2 73.90 -32.26 -20.82
CA THR A 2 73.56 -31.78 -19.49
C THR A 2 72.01 -31.92 -19.32
N THR A 3 71.64 -32.83 -18.42
CA THR A 3 70.26 -33.10 -18.02
C THR A 3 69.75 -31.94 -17.17
N VAL A 4 68.72 -31.25 -17.69
CA VAL A 4 68.00 -30.17 -16.96
C VAL A 4 66.92 -30.85 -16.11
N ASP A 5 67.15 -30.88 -14.78
CA ASP A 5 66.11 -31.30 -13.81
C ASP A 5 64.94 -30.32 -13.82
N ARG A 6 63.74 -30.80 -14.18
CA ARG A 6 62.50 -30.08 -14.05
C ARG A 6 62.10 -30.05 -12.59
N VAL A 7 62.24 -28.91 -11.96
CA VAL A 7 61.66 -28.64 -10.64
C VAL A 7 60.13 -28.53 -10.81
N VAL A 8 59.40 -29.52 -10.27
CA VAL A 8 57.93 -29.49 -10.17
C VAL A 8 57.55 -28.53 -9.05
N PRO A 9 56.72 -27.49 -9.30
CA PRO A 9 56.29 -26.57 -8.26
C PRO A 9 55.43 -27.31 -7.23
N ALA A 10 55.75 -27.17 -5.93
CA ALA A 10 54.96 -27.72 -4.83
C ALA A 10 53.55 -27.12 -4.84
N GLU A 11 52.56 -27.99 -4.91
CA GLU A 11 51.12 -27.60 -4.79
C GLU A 11 50.89 -26.91 -3.42
N ARG A 12 50.44 -25.66 -3.46
CA ARG A 12 50.05 -24.96 -2.24
C ARG A 12 48.82 -25.64 -1.62
N PRO A 13 48.85 -25.98 -0.32
CA PRO A 13 47.69 -26.60 0.32
C PRO A 13 46.48 -25.68 0.21
N ARG A 14 45.36 -26.20 -0.27
CA ARG A 14 44.07 -25.49 -0.35
C ARG A 14 43.68 -25.07 1.06
N PRO A 15 43.23 -23.78 1.27
CA PRO A 15 42.77 -23.36 2.57
C PRO A 15 41.59 -24.24 3.00
N ALA A 16 41.69 -24.82 4.19
CA ALA A 16 40.60 -25.59 4.79
C ALA A 16 39.38 -24.67 4.92
N GLY A 17 38.28 -25.03 4.28
CA GLY A 17 37.03 -24.30 4.38
C GLY A 17 36.60 -24.18 5.84
N PRO A 18 35.81 -23.14 6.19
CA PRO A 18 35.41 -22.89 7.58
C PRO A 18 34.69 -24.13 8.13
N VAL A 19 35.32 -24.73 9.16
CA VAL A 19 34.73 -25.84 9.92
C VAL A 19 33.50 -25.29 10.61
N ARG A 20 32.30 -25.58 10.07
CA ARG A 20 31.03 -25.27 10.75
C ARG A 20 31.00 -26.07 12.05
N ALA A 21 31.33 -25.42 13.15
CA ALA A 21 31.21 -25.98 14.48
C ALA A 21 29.76 -26.49 14.66
N ARG A 22 29.58 -27.77 14.86
CA ARG A 22 28.29 -28.39 15.16
C ARG A 22 27.84 -27.84 16.52
N GLN A 23 26.79 -27.01 16.52
CA GLN A 23 26.22 -26.55 17.78
C GLN A 23 25.83 -27.72 18.66
N PRO A 24 26.14 -27.68 19.98
CA PRO A 24 25.80 -28.74 20.92
C PRO A 24 24.30 -29.02 20.95
N LEU A 25 23.93 -30.27 21.13
CA LEU A 25 22.52 -30.72 21.18
C LEU A 25 21.58 -29.86 22.03
N PRO A 26 21.95 -29.41 23.26
CA PRO A 26 21.08 -28.56 24.06
C PRO A 26 20.82 -27.19 23.41
N ALA A 27 21.77 -26.60 22.71
CA ALA A 27 21.57 -25.34 21.97
C ALA A 27 20.61 -25.52 20.77
N ARG A 28 20.62 -26.67 20.11
CA ARG A 28 19.66 -27.00 19.04
C ARG A 28 18.25 -27.21 19.56
N ILE A 29 18.11 -27.83 20.72
CA ILE A 29 16.82 -28.04 21.38
C ILE A 29 16.27 -26.70 21.86
N ALA A 30 17.08 -25.86 22.50
CA ALA A 30 16.69 -24.52 22.94
C ALA A 30 16.30 -23.62 21.75
N ALA A 31 17.05 -23.64 20.65
CA ALA A 31 16.71 -22.90 19.45
C ALA A 31 15.43 -23.38 18.77
N ARG A 32 15.14 -24.70 18.79
CA ARG A 32 13.89 -25.27 18.29
C ARG A 32 12.70 -24.99 19.21
N ALA A 33 12.89 -25.08 20.53
CA ALA A 33 11.86 -24.77 21.50
C ALA A 33 11.51 -23.26 21.49
N GLY A 34 12.51 -22.39 21.42
CA GLY A 34 12.30 -20.94 21.24
C GLY A 34 11.60 -20.59 19.94
N GLY A 35 11.94 -21.28 18.83
CA GLY A 35 11.25 -21.12 17.55
C GLY A 35 9.80 -21.61 17.58
N GLY A 36 9.51 -22.67 18.35
CA GLY A 36 8.15 -23.17 18.56
C GLY A 36 7.29 -22.21 19.39
N ALA A 37 7.80 -21.74 20.53
CA ALA A 37 7.12 -20.80 21.38
C ALA A 37 6.83 -19.46 20.66
N LEU A 38 7.80 -18.94 19.91
CA LEU A 38 7.62 -17.74 19.08
C LEU A 38 6.54 -17.94 18.01
N ARG A 39 6.52 -19.10 17.34
CA ARG A 39 5.46 -19.39 16.35
C ARG A 39 4.08 -19.44 16.99
N ILE A 40 3.94 -20.12 18.13
CA ILE A 40 2.66 -20.17 18.87
C ILE A 40 2.23 -18.75 19.25
N PHE A 41 3.13 -17.94 19.79
CA PHE A 41 2.85 -16.56 20.15
C PHE A 41 2.38 -15.75 18.93
N LEU A 42 3.10 -15.84 17.79
CA LEU A 42 2.71 -15.14 16.56
C LEU A 42 1.35 -15.59 16.03
N ILE A 43 1.04 -16.91 16.10
CA ILE A 43 -0.27 -17.43 15.72
C ILE A 43 -1.37 -16.87 16.63
N LEU A 44 -1.16 -16.85 17.94
CA LEU A 44 -2.14 -16.31 18.88
C LEU A 44 -2.37 -14.81 18.65
N VAL A 45 -1.32 -14.04 18.41
CA VAL A 45 -1.42 -12.64 18.04
C VAL A 45 -2.19 -12.48 16.73
N ALA A 46 -1.88 -13.28 15.70
CA ALA A 46 -2.58 -13.22 14.42
C ALA A 46 -4.07 -13.57 14.57
N LEU A 47 -4.42 -14.61 15.35
CA LEU A 47 -5.81 -14.99 15.63
C LEU A 47 -6.54 -13.89 16.40
N PHE A 48 -5.88 -13.26 17.36
CA PHE A 48 -6.45 -12.13 18.11
C PHE A 48 -6.74 -10.93 17.18
N TRP A 49 -5.82 -10.59 16.27
CA TRP A 49 -6.01 -9.52 15.30
C TRP A 49 -7.05 -9.85 14.22
N LEU A 50 -7.24 -11.13 13.89
CA LEU A 50 -8.27 -11.56 12.94
C LEU A 50 -9.67 -11.59 13.57
N MET A 51 -9.78 -11.67 14.89
CA MET A 51 -11.07 -11.80 15.58
C MET A 51 -12.11 -10.72 15.19
N PRO A 52 -11.77 -9.41 15.15
CA PRO A 52 -12.73 -8.39 14.73
C PRO A 52 -13.20 -8.58 13.28
N SER A 53 -12.28 -8.91 12.37
CA SER A 53 -12.62 -9.12 10.94
C SER A 53 -13.48 -10.37 10.73
N VAL A 54 -13.17 -11.46 11.43
CA VAL A 54 -13.99 -12.68 11.42
C VAL A 54 -15.36 -12.41 12.03
N GLY A 55 -15.41 -11.66 13.14
CA GLY A 55 -16.65 -11.25 13.78
C GLY A 55 -17.53 -10.41 12.85
N LEU A 56 -16.92 -9.45 12.12
CA LEU A 56 -17.61 -8.64 11.13
C LEU A 56 -18.15 -9.50 9.98
N LEU A 57 -17.34 -10.43 9.44
CA LEU A 57 -17.75 -11.35 8.40
C LEU A 57 -18.93 -12.22 8.85
N LEU A 58 -18.84 -12.84 10.02
CA LEU A 58 -19.91 -13.68 10.54
C LEU A 58 -21.19 -12.87 10.84
N SER A 59 -21.04 -11.64 11.34
CA SER A 59 -22.18 -10.74 11.53
C SER A 59 -22.83 -10.34 10.20
N SER A 60 -22.04 -10.09 9.17
CA SER A 60 -22.56 -9.72 7.83
C SER A 60 -23.42 -10.82 7.19
N LEU A 61 -23.24 -12.06 7.63
CA LEU A 61 -24.00 -13.24 7.15
C LEU A 61 -25.16 -13.63 8.08
N ARG A 62 -25.57 -12.78 9.03
CA ARG A 62 -26.67 -13.06 9.96
C ARG A 62 -27.80 -12.06 9.77
N SER A 63 -29.04 -12.52 10.00
CA SER A 63 -30.20 -11.64 9.93
C SER A 63 -30.17 -10.55 11.02
N PRO A 64 -30.85 -9.39 10.82
CA PRO A 64 -30.91 -8.32 11.82
C PRO A 64 -31.41 -8.81 13.19
N GLN A 65 -32.40 -9.70 13.22
CA GLN A 65 -32.96 -10.25 14.44
C GLN A 65 -31.92 -11.07 15.22
N GLN A 66 -31.19 -11.93 14.52
CA GLN A 66 -30.14 -12.76 15.14
C GLN A 66 -28.98 -11.93 15.67
N ILE A 67 -28.62 -10.84 14.97
CA ILE A 67 -27.58 -9.88 15.41
C ILE A 67 -28.03 -9.17 16.69
N ALA A 68 -29.31 -8.80 16.79
CA ALA A 68 -29.86 -8.14 17.97
C ALA A 68 -29.94 -9.06 19.19
N GLU A 69 -30.20 -10.35 18.96
CA GLU A 69 -30.40 -11.35 20.05
C GLU A 69 -29.08 -11.90 20.58
N SER A 70 -28.02 -11.98 19.77
CA SER A 70 -26.79 -12.66 20.19
C SER A 70 -25.55 -12.21 19.40
N GLY A 71 -24.35 -12.38 20.00
CA GLY A 71 -23.09 -12.11 19.33
C GLY A 71 -22.75 -13.09 18.21
N TRP A 72 -21.83 -12.69 17.32
CA TRP A 72 -21.40 -13.44 16.14
C TRP A 72 -20.86 -14.86 16.46
N TRP A 73 -20.33 -15.09 17.66
CA TRP A 73 -19.83 -16.40 18.12
C TRP A 73 -20.89 -17.48 18.20
N ARG A 74 -22.18 -17.09 18.22
CA ARG A 74 -23.30 -18.03 18.24
C ARG A 74 -23.37 -18.89 16.96
N VAL A 75 -22.84 -18.37 15.85
CA VAL A 75 -22.72 -19.11 14.58
C VAL A 75 -21.92 -20.40 14.74
N LEU A 76 -20.93 -20.44 15.64
CA LEU A 76 -20.12 -21.65 15.90
C LEU A 76 -20.97 -22.80 16.46
N ALA A 77 -22.00 -22.47 17.23
CA ALA A 77 -22.94 -23.47 17.80
C ALA A 77 -24.17 -23.68 16.89
N GLN A 78 -24.54 -22.70 16.07
CA GLN A 78 -25.72 -22.71 15.22
C GLN A 78 -25.43 -22.20 13.83
N PRO A 79 -24.75 -22.97 12.96
CA PRO A 79 -24.38 -22.55 11.60
C PRO A 79 -25.55 -22.21 10.69
N ALA A 80 -26.76 -22.76 11.01
CA ALA A 80 -27.99 -22.47 10.27
C ALA A 80 -28.45 -21.02 10.33
N GLN A 81 -27.78 -20.15 11.14
CA GLN A 81 -28.01 -18.70 11.17
C GLN A 81 -27.39 -17.95 9.98
N LEU A 82 -26.53 -18.60 9.20
CA LEU A 82 -25.86 -17.96 8.08
C LEU A 82 -26.85 -17.78 6.92
N THR A 83 -26.93 -16.56 6.41
CA THR A 83 -27.75 -16.18 5.25
C THR A 83 -26.96 -15.23 4.33
N TRP A 84 -27.30 -15.23 3.05
CA TRP A 84 -26.77 -14.29 2.06
C TRP A 84 -27.72 -13.10 1.82
N ASP A 85 -28.84 -13.03 2.53
CA ASP A 85 -29.88 -12.02 2.30
C ASP A 85 -29.35 -10.58 2.43
N ASN A 86 -28.49 -10.31 3.42
CA ASN A 86 -27.90 -8.99 3.61
C ASN A 86 -27.06 -8.58 2.38
N TYR A 87 -26.29 -9.49 1.80
CA TYR A 87 -25.50 -9.21 0.59
C TYR A 87 -26.39 -9.05 -0.64
N SER A 88 -27.43 -9.86 -0.80
CA SER A 88 -28.37 -9.74 -1.91
C SER A 88 -29.10 -8.40 -1.86
N GLN A 89 -29.56 -7.98 -0.68
CA GLN A 89 -30.18 -6.67 -0.46
C GLN A 89 -29.19 -5.52 -0.71
N LEU A 90 -27.95 -5.64 -0.21
CA LEU A 90 -26.91 -4.63 -0.40
C LEU A 90 -26.55 -4.45 -1.87
N LEU A 91 -26.37 -5.56 -2.62
CA LEU A 91 -26.02 -5.53 -4.03
C LEU A 91 -27.20 -5.06 -4.92
N SER A 92 -28.43 -5.32 -4.50
CA SER A 92 -29.63 -4.78 -5.16
C SER A 92 -29.87 -3.30 -4.83
N ASN A 93 -29.26 -2.80 -3.75
CA ASN A 93 -29.29 -1.40 -3.35
C ASN A 93 -28.33 -0.58 -4.22
N GLY A 94 -28.87 0.13 -5.23
CA GLY A 94 -28.09 0.95 -6.15
C GLY A 94 -27.24 2.03 -5.46
N LYS A 95 -27.57 2.45 -4.24
CA LYS A 95 -26.77 3.44 -3.48
C LYS A 95 -25.39 2.89 -3.09
N VAL A 96 -25.33 1.70 -2.51
CA VAL A 96 -24.06 1.10 -2.07
C VAL A 96 -23.15 0.77 -3.25
N MET A 97 -23.74 0.21 -4.32
CA MET A 97 -23.00 -0.05 -5.54
C MET A 97 -22.51 1.25 -6.20
N GLY A 98 -23.34 2.28 -6.23
CA GLY A 98 -22.96 3.62 -6.68
C GLY A 98 -21.79 4.19 -5.86
N SER A 99 -21.82 4.05 -4.54
CA SER A 99 -20.75 4.53 -3.65
C SER A 99 -19.44 3.78 -3.84
N LEU A 100 -19.46 2.46 -4.12
CA LEU A 100 -18.27 1.70 -4.49
C LEU A 100 -17.68 2.18 -5.82
N LEU A 101 -18.53 2.44 -6.82
CA LEU A 101 -18.10 2.97 -8.11
C LEU A 101 -17.52 4.38 -7.96
N THR A 102 -18.13 5.25 -7.16
CA THR A 102 -17.59 6.58 -6.84
C THR A 102 -16.23 6.47 -6.17
N THR A 103 -16.07 5.55 -5.20
CA THR A 103 -14.77 5.31 -4.55
C THR A 103 -13.72 4.88 -5.56
N ALA A 104 -14.04 3.96 -6.46
CA ALA A 104 -13.13 3.52 -7.51
C ALA A 104 -12.80 4.65 -8.50
N ALA A 105 -13.82 5.46 -8.89
CA ALA A 105 -13.66 6.60 -9.78
C ALA A 105 -12.79 7.72 -9.20
N ILE A 106 -12.68 7.82 -7.87
CA ILE A 106 -11.75 8.72 -7.18
C ILE A 106 -10.37 8.05 -7.05
N THR A 107 -10.34 6.83 -6.50
CA THR A 107 -9.10 6.18 -6.07
C THR A 107 -8.18 5.83 -7.25
N VAL A 108 -8.74 5.28 -8.33
CA VAL A 108 -7.93 4.85 -9.46
C VAL A 108 -7.24 6.03 -10.17
N PRO A 109 -7.94 7.11 -10.57
CA PRO A 109 -7.28 8.26 -11.19
C PRO A 109 -6.32 8.97 -10.25
N ALA A 110 -6.66 9.17 -8.97
CA ALA A 110 -5.77 9.81 -8.00
C ALA A 110 -4.47 9.02 -7.82
N THR A 111 -4.57 7.67 -7.70
CA THR A 111 -3.40 6.80 -7.61
C THR A 111 -2.53 6.88 -8.87
N LEU A 112 -3.14 6.79 -10.05
CA LEU A 112 -2.41 6.86 -11.32
C LEU A 112 -1.70 8.20 -11.50
N LEU A 113 -2.36 9.31 -11.18
CA LEU A 113 -1.77 10.64 -11.25
C LEU A 113 -0.57 10.77 -10.31
N VAL A 114 -0.69 10.32 -9.07
CA VAL A 114 0.41 10.36 -8.10
C VAL A 114 1.58 9.48 -8.56
N VAL A 115 1.30 8.27 -9.05
CA VAL A 115 2.34 7.36 -9.52
C VAL A 115 3.07 7.94 -10.75
N VAL A 116 2.33 8.44 -11.73
CA VAL A 116 2.92 9.00 -12.97
C VAL A 116 3.71 10.26 -12.67
N ILE A 117 3.09 11.26 -12.03
CA ILE A 117 3.74 12.55 -11.75
C ILE A 117 4.89 12.35 -10.76
N GLY A 118 4.69 11.53 -9.71
CA GLY A 118 5.70 11.20 -8.72
C GLY A 118 6.90 10.49 -9.32
N SER A 119 6.69 9.58 -10.29
CA SER A 119 7.79 8.90 -11.01
C SER A 119 8.59 9.87 -11.88
N LEU A 120 7.93 10.75 -12.61
CA LEU A 120 8.59 11.76 -13.43
C LEU A 120 9.38 12.75 -12.56
N ALA A 121 8.75 13.26 -11.51
CA ALA A 121 9.39 14.19 -10.59
C ALA A 121 10.54 13.52 -9.80
N GLY A 122 10.32 12.28 -9.31
CA GLY A 122 11.36 11.51 -8.65
C GLY A 122 12.58 11.26 -9.53
N TYR A 123 12.36 10.96 -10.81
CA TYR A 123 13.43 10.85 -11.78
C TYR A 123 14.16 12.18 -11.99
N ALA A 124 13.42 13.27 -12.17
CA ALA A 124 14.02 14.60 -12.37
C ALA A 124 14.89 15.02 -11.17
N PHE A 125 14.40 14.83 -9.94
CA PHE A 125 15.16 15.13 -8.73
C PHE A 125 16.35 14.20 -8.48
N ALA A 126 16.32 12.97 -8.99
CA ALA A 126 17.41 12.01 -8.84
C ALA A 126 18.53 12.22 -9.87
N TRP A 127 18.18 12.49 -11.14
CA TRP A 127 19.09 12.31 -12.27
C TRP A 127 19.26 13.53 -13.19
N LEU A 128 18.36 14.50 -13.12
CA LEU A 128 18.47 15.71 -13.92
C LEU A 128 19.14 16.83 -13.13
N ASP A 129 19.99 17.60 -13.81
CA ASP A 129 20.60 18.82 -13.27
C ASP A 129 19.79 20.03 -13.71
N PHE A 130 19.16 20.72 -12.76
CA PHE A 130 18.45 21.97 -13.00
C PHE A 130 18.65 22.96 -11.84
N PRO A 131 18.53 24.27 -12.12
CA PRO A 131 18.73 25.30 -11.10
C PRO A 131 17.80 25.13 -9.90
N GLY A 132 18.36 25.12 -8.68
CA GLY A 132 17.60 25.05 -7.45
C GLY A 132 17.06 23.66 -7.09
N ARG A 133 17.50 22.58 -7.77
CA ARG A 133 17.04 21.20 -7.56
C ARG A 133 16.92 20.82 -6.07
N ASP A 134 17.99 21.03 -5.31
CA ASP A 134 18.04 20.63 -3.92
C ASP A 134 17.13 21.50 -3.03
N GLY A 135 17.01 22.79 -3.35
CA GLY A 135 16.06 23.68 -2.68
C GLY A 135 14.61 23.30 -2.94
N TRP A 136 14.24 23.01 -4.17
CA TRP A 136 12.90 22.53 -4.50
C TRP A 136 12.60 21.17 -3.89
N PHE A 137 13.57 20.26 -3.86
CA PHE A 137 13.40 18.99 -3.16
C PHE A 137 13.16 19.19 -1.67
N LEU A 138 13.89 20.12 -1.03
CA LEU A 138 13.66 20.46 0.38
C LEU A 138 12.25 21.02 0.61
N VAL A 139 11.71 21.83 -0.30
CA VAL A 139 10.30 22.29 -0.25
C VAL A 139 9.35 21.11 -0.32
N VAL A 140 9.56 20.16 -1.24
CA VAL A 140 8.74 18.94 -1.36
C VAL A 140 8.76 18.13 -0.05
N VAL A 141 9.96 17.95 0.55
CA VAL A 141 10.09 17.27 1.84
C VAL A 141 9.38 18.04 2.97
N GLY A 142 9.48 19.38 2.95
CA GLY A 142 8.77 20.24 3.90
C GLY A 142 7.24 20.09 3.85
N LEU A 143 6.68 19.87 2.65
CA LEU A 143 5.24 19.64 2.47
C LEU A 143 4.75 18.33 3.13
N LEU A 144 5.62 17.33 3.37
CA LEU A 144 5.25 16.11 4.10
C LEU A 144 4.82 16.37 5.55
N VAL A 145 5.28 17.48 6.12
CA VAL A 145 4.96 17.84 7.52
C VAL A 145 3.61 18.53 7.63
N VAL A 146 3.04 19.01 6.51
CA VAL A 146 1.76 19.72 6.52
C VAL A 146 0.61 18.74 6.81
N PRO A 147 -0.10 18.89 7.96
CA PRO A 147 -1.24 18.04 8.26
C PRO A 147 -2.38 18.27 7.26
N VAL A 148 -2.97 17.20 6.74
CA VAL A 148 -4.13 17.27 5.83
C VAL A 148 -5.23 18.14 6.41
N GLN A 149 -5.50 18.01 7.71
CA GLN A 149 -6.57 18.74 8.41
C GLN A 149 -6.42 20.26 8.33
N VAL A 150 -5.20 20.78 8.37
CA VAL A 150 -4.95 22.24 8.28
C VAL A 150 -5.28 22.78 6.90
N ALA A 151 -5.11 21.96 5.87
CA ALA A 151 -5.35 22.36 4.49
C ALA A 151 -6.82 22.30 4.06
N LEU A 152 -7.67 21.58 4.79
CA LEU A 152 -9.07 21.34 4.37
C LEU A 152 -9.83 22.65 4.12
N ILE A 153 -9.81 23.60 5.06
CA ILE A 153 -10.55 24.87 4.93
C ILE A 153 -9.98 25.76 3.82
N PRO A 154 -8.66 26.02 3.74
CA PRO A 154 -8.09 26.82 2.66
C PRO A 154 -8.36 26.24 1.28
N VAL A 155 -8.22 24.92 1.13
CA VAL A 155 -8.46 24.25 -0.15
C VAL A 155 -9.94 24.23 -0.51
N ALA A 156 -10.85 24.05 0.47
CA ALA A 156 -12.29 24.17 0.24
C ALA A 156 -12.68 25.54 -0.32
N LYS A 157 -12.11 26.61 0.25
CA LYS A 157 -12.32 27.97 -0.28
C LYS A 157 -11.80 28.15 -1.70
N LEU A 158 -10.59 27.62 -1.97
CA LEU A 158 -10.00 27.64 -3.32
C LEU A 158 -10.87 26.86 -4.31
N PHE A 159 -11.27 25.66 -3.95
CA PHE A 159 -12.11 24.80 -4.81
C PHE A 159 -13.50 25.40 -5.04
N GLY A 160 -14.09 26.05 -4.02
CA GLY A 160 -15.33 26.81 -4.18
C GLY A 160 -15.19 27.95 -5.20
N ALA A 161 -14.07 28.68 -5.18
CA ALA A 161 -13.83 29.79 -6.10
C ALA A 161 -13.63 29.33 -7.56
N VAL A 162 -13.13 28.10 -7.79
CA VAL A 162 -12.86 27.56 -9.13
C VAL A 162 -13.85 26.47 -9.58
N GLY A 163 -14.92 26.24 -8.80
CA GLY A 163 -15.99 25.27 -9.15
C GLY A 163 -15.58 23.79 -9.02
N LEU A 164 -14.58 23.48 -8.18
CA LEU A 164 -14.13 22.11 -7.91
C LEU A 164 -14.65 21.56 -6.56
N PHE A 165 -15.28 22.39 -5.74
CA PHE A 165 -15.86 21.96 -4.48
C PHE A 165 -17.07 21.06 -4.72
N GLU A 166 -17.24 20.02 -3.92
CA GLU A 166 -18.28 18.98 -4.08
C GLU A 166 -18.26 18.29 -5.45
N THR A 167 -17.06 18.06 -5.99
CA THR A 167 -16.88 17.32 -7.25
C THR A 167 -15.91 16.16 -7.10
N THR A 168 -16.13 15.08 -7.84
CA THR A 168 -15.18 13.96 -7.95
C THR A 168 -13.79 14.44 -8.38
N ALA A 169 -13.71 15.40 -9.31
CA ALA A 169 -12.46 15.98 -9.77
C ALA A 169 -11.71 16.72 -8.64
N GLY A 170 -12.40 17.45 -7.81
CA GLY A 170 -11.83 18.11 -6.63
C GLY A 170 -11.21 17.11 -5.65
N VAL A 171 -11.91 16.02 -5.35
CA VAL A 171 -11.37 14.95 -4.47
C VAL A 171 -10.12 14.31 -5.09
N ILE A 172 -10.14 14.00 -6.38
CA ILE A 172 -8.99 13.45 -7.11
C ILE A 172 -7.79 14.39 -7.02
N LEU A 173 -7.99 15.68 -7.30
CA LEU A 173 -6.91 16.67 -7.26
C LEU A 173 -6.36 16.88 -5.85
N PHE A 174 -7.22 16.88 -4.84
CA PHE A 174 -6.79 16.97 -3.44
C PHE A 174 -5.86 15.80 -3.08
N HIS A 175 -6.32 14.58 -3.32
CA HIS A 175 -5.51 13.38 -3.03
C HIS A 175 -4.23 13.32 -3.87
N THR A 176 -4.28 13.80 -5.10
CA THR A 176 -3.08 13.90 -5.94
C THR A 176 -2.08 14.89 -5.34
N ALA A 177 -2.51 16.09 -5.01
CA ALA A 177 -1.64 17.13 -4.45
C ALA A 177 -0.97 16.68 -3.13
N PHE A 178 -1.73 16.06 -2.24
CA PHE A 178 -1.20 15.58 -0.95
C PHE A 178 -0.40 14.27 -1.06
N GLY A 179 -0.63 13.46 -2.07
CA GLY A 179 0.15 12.24 -2.33
C GLY A 179 1.51 12.50 -2.98
N LEU A 180 1.62 13.59 -3.77
CA LEU A 180 2.84 13.90 -4.53
C LEU A 180 4.10 14.09 -3.68
N PRO A 181 4.11 14.82 -2.55
CA PRO A 181 5.32 14.98 -1.74
C PRO A 181 5.92 13.64 -1.30
N PHE A 182 5.08 12.72 -0.82
CA PHE A 182 5.53 11.38 -0.43
C PHE A 182 6.02 10.57 -1.64
N ALA A 183 5.30 10.61 -2.74
CA ALA A 183 5.66 9.92 -3.96
C ALA A 183 7.03 10.37 -4.50
N VAL A 184 7.24 11.67 -4.58
CA VAL A 184 8.51 12.26 -5.06
C VAL A 184 9.66 11.90 -4.12
N PHE A 185 9.45 12.04 -2.81
CA PHE A 185 10.47 11.68 -1.81
C PHE A 185 10.85 10.19 -1.91
N LEU A 186 9.88 9.30 -1.94
CA LEU A 186 10.11 7.85 -2.00
C LEU A 186 10.84 7.46 -3.28
N LEU A 187 10.31 7.90 -4.43
CA LEU A 187 10.84 7.47 -5.72
C LEU A 187 12.18 8.13 -6.04
N ARG A 188 12.39 9.41 -5.67
CA ARG A 188 13.72 10.05 -5.80
C ARG A 188 14.78 9.28 -5.04
N ASN A 189 14.51 8.88 -3.80
CA ASN A 189 15.48 8.14 -3.00
C ASN A 189 15.79 6.77 -3.61
N PHE A 190 14.76 6.06 -4.08
CA PHE A 190 14.95 4.77 -4.74
C PHE A 190 15.70 4.90 -6.07
N PHE A 191 15.32 5.87 -6.90
CA PHE A 191 16.00 6.09 -8.20
C PHE A 191 17.44 6.54 -8.03
N ALA A 192 17.78 7.27 -6.98
CA ALA A 192 19.15 7.67 -6.69
C ALA A 192 20.07 6.50 -6.29
N GLU A 193 19.52 5.35 -5.90
CA GLU A 193 20.30 4.13 -5.60
C GLU A 193 20.63 3.31 -6.87
N ILE A 194 20.03 3.61 -8.01
CA ILE A 194 20.36 2.96 -9.29
C ILE A 194 21.81 3.31 -9.65
N PRO A 195 22.67 2.31 -10.00
CA PRO A 195 24.07 2.59 -10.38
C PRO A 195 24.18 3.56 -11.55
N ARG A 196 25.04 4.56 -11.41
CA ARG A 196 25.27 5.60 -12.44
C ARG A 196 25.76 5.02 -13.75
N GLU A 197 26.55 3.97 -13.67
CA GLU A 197 27.14 3.28 -14.81
C GLU A 197 26.08 2.77 -15.81
N LEU A 198 24.90 2.37 -15.31
CA LEU A 198 23.80 1.92 -16.17
C LEU A 198 23.22 3.06 -17.00
N LEU A 199 23.08 4.24 -16.40
CA LEU A 199 22.55 5.41 -17.10
C LEU A 199 23.60 6.01 -18.07
N GLU A 200 24.86 6.02 -17.65
CA GLU A 200 25.98 6.50 -18.48
C GLU A 200 26.16 5.61 -19.70
N ALA A 201 26.15 4.29 -19.54
CA ALA A 201 26.22 3.34 -20.66
C ALA A 201 25.08 3.58 -21.66
N ALA A 202 23.84 3.72 -21.18
CA ALA A 202 22.70 3.97 -22.05
C ALA A 202 22.78 5.37 -22.75
N ARG A 203 23.38 6.39 -22.11
CA ARG A 203 23.64 7.69 -22.75
C ARG A 203 24.71 7.58 -23.82
N LEU A 204 25.77 6.79 -23.63
CA LEU A 204 26.78 6.50 -24.62
C LEU A 204 26.18 5.77 -25.84
N ASP A 205 25.16 4.93 -25.64
CA ASP A 205 24.37 4.28 -26.70
C ASP A 205 23.38 5.24 -27.40
N GLY A 206 23.39 6.54 -27.06
CA GLY A 206 22.56 7.58 -27.67
C GLY A 206 21.12 7.64 -27.13
N ALA A 207 20.85 7.08 -25.95
CA ALA A 207 19.53 7.20 -25.34
C ALA A 207 19.28 8.60 -24.77
N GLY A 208 18.21 9.27 -25.22
CA GLY A 208 17.73 10.51 -24.60
C GLY A 208 17.01 10.25 -23.27
N GLU A 209 16.80 11.29 -22.47
CA GLU A 209 16.28 11.21 -21.11
C GLU A 209 14.93 10.45 -20.98
N LEU A 210 14.00 10.65 -21.90
CA LEU A 210 12.73 9.92 -21.89
C LEU A 210 12.92 8.40 -22.11
N ARG A 211 13.88 8.01 -22.94
CA ARG A 211 14.23 6.61 -23.19
C ARG A 211 14.94 6.00 -21.96
N LEU A 212 15.83 6.76 -21.33
CA LEU A 212 16.44 6.37 -20.05
C LEU A 212 15.40 6.13 -18.98
N PHE A 213 14.49 7.09 -18.80
CA PHE A 213 13.40 6.95 -17.84
C PHE A 213 12.55 5.71 -18.11
N THR A 214 12.04 5.56 -19.35
CA THR A 214 11.07 4.49 -19.65
C THR A 214 11.68 3.11 -19.78
N ARG A 215 12.94 2.98 -20.25
CA ARG A 215 13.58 1.68 -20.52
C ARG A 215 14.58 1.23 -19.47
N VAL A 216 15.08 2.14 -18.63
CA VAL A 216 16.07 1.81 -17.60
C VAL A 216 15.47 2.04 -16.21
N VAL A 217 15.07 3.28 -15.89
CA VAL A 217 14.68 3.66 -14.54
C VAL A 217 13.33 3.08 -14.13
N LEU A 218 12.30 3.16 -14.99
CA LEU A 218 10.97 2.59 -14.68
C LEU A 218 11.01 1.07 -14.44
N PRO A 219 11.67 0.26 -15.28
CA PRO A 219 11.76 -1.18 -15.02
C PRO A 219 12.51 -1.52 -13.73
N LEU A 220 13.64 -0.85 -13.46
CA LEU A 220 14.43 -1.05 -12.24
C LEU A 220 13.68 -0.53 -11.00
N GLY A 221 12.94 0.58 -11.14
CA GLY A 221 12.14 1.19 -10.10
C GLY A 221 10.78 0.50 -9.85
N GLY A 222 10.45 -0.51 -10.65
CA GLY A 222 9.17 -1.21 -10.60
C GLY A 222 8.69 -1.60 -9.19
N PRO A 223 9.52 -2.20 -8.33
CA PRO A 223 9.13 -2.54 -6.96
C PRO A 223 8.74 -1.33 -6.11
N ALA A 224 9.49 -0.23 -6.19
CA ALA A 224 9.18 1.00 -5.44
C ALA A 224 7.91 1.68 -5.97
N ILE A 225 7.75 1.72 -7.31
CA ILE A 225 6.57 2.28 -7.96
C ILE A 225 5.32 1.48 -7.59
N ALA A 226 5.41 0.14 -7.60
CA ALA A 226 4.30 -0.72 -7.18
C ALA A 226 3.95 -0.52 -5.70
N SER A 227 4.95 -0.40 -4.83
CA SER A 227 4.73 -0.11 -3.41
C SER A 227 4.05 1.25 -3.20
N LEU A 228 4.51 2.29 -3.90
CA LEU A 228 3.85 3.61 -3.90
C LEU A 228 2.39 3.50 -4.34
N GLY A 229 2.13 2.79 -5.45
CA GLY A 229 0.79 2.60 -5.97
C GLY A 229 -0.14 1.93 -4.96
N ILE A 230 0.33 0.89 -4.25
CA ILE A 230 -0.45 0.22 -3.20
C ILE A 230 -0.73 1.18 -2.04
N PHE A 231 0.28 1.89 -1.52
CA PHE A 231 0.10 2.84 -0.43
C PHE A 231 -0.90 3.93 -0.79
N GLN A 232 -0.73 4.53 -1.96
CA GLN A 232 -1.62 5.60 -2.43
C GLN A 232 -3.04 5.09 -2.64
N PHE A 233 -3.20 3.90 -3.26
CA PHE A 233 -4.50 3.27 -3.44
C PHE A 233 -5.20 3.04 -2.11
N LEU A 234 -4.51 2.41 -1.14
CA LEU A 234 -5.07 2.12 0.18
C LEU A 234 -5.41 3.40 0.95
N TRP A 235 -4.58 4.43 0.84
CA TRP A 235 -4.82 5.71 1.50
C TRP A 235 -6.08 6.38 0.95
N VAL A 236 -6.22 6.49 -0.37
CA VAL A 236 -7.39 7.12 -1.00
C VAL A 236 -8.66 6.29 -0.82
N TRP A 237 -8.57 4.95 -0.99
CA TRP A 237 -9.71 4.05 -0.85
C TRP A 237 -10.35 4.10 0.53
N ASN A 238 -9.53 4.18 1.58
CA ASN A 238 -9.99 4.21 2.97
C ASN A 238 -10.24 5.63 3.50
N ASP A 239 -10.04 6.67 2.68
CA ASP A 239 -10.28 8.04 3.13
C ASP A 239 -11.75 8.29 3.36
N MET A 240 -12.03 8.91 4.48
CA MET A 240 -13.35 9.43 4.84
C MET A 240 -13.31 10.95 5.06
N LEU A 241 -12.19 11.46 5.57
CA LEU A 241 -12.12 12.84 6.04
C LEU A 241 -12.19 13.84 4.87
N VAL A 242 -11.39 13.63 3.84
CA VAL A 242 -11.40 14.47 2.63
C VAL A 242 -12.72 14.29 1.90
N ALA A 243 -13.19 13.06 1.79
CA ALA A 243 -14.44 12.74 1.13
C ALA A 243 -15.66 13.39 1.80
N LEU A 244 -15.73 13.46 3.13
CA LEU A 244 -16.79 14.14 3.88
C LEU A 244 -16.90 15.63 3.58
N ILE A 245 -15.80 16.27 3.17
CA ILE A 245 -15.74 17.71 2.95
C ILE A 245 -15.86 18.05 1.47
N PHE A 246 -15.25 17.25 0.59
CA PHE A 246 -15.09 17.60 -0.82
C PHE A 246 -15.90 16.74 -1.79
N ALA A 247 -16.45 15.59 -1.35
CA ALA A 247 -17.23 14.74 -2.25
C ALA A 247 -18.67 15.27 -2.40
N ASP A 248 -19.26 15.01 -3.57
CA ASP A 248 -20.68 15.24 -3.81
C ASP A 248 -21.52 14.40 -2.85
N SER A 249 -22.37 15.06 -2.09
CA SER A 249 -23.26 14.43 -1.10
C SER A 249 -24.34 13.54 -1.74
N SER A 250 -24.65 13.74 -3.02
CA SER A 250 -25.62 12.91 -3.76
C SER A 250 -25.01 11.57 -4.23
N HIS A 251 -23.68 11.52 -4.40
CA HIS A 251 -22.93 10.33 -4.82
C HIS A 251 -21.70 10.11 -3.92
N PRO A 252 -21.92 9.88 -2.60
CA PRO A 252 -20.82 9.78 -1.67
C PRO A 252 -19.96 8.52 -1.91
N PRO A 253 -18.65 8.57 -1.65
CA PRO A 253 -17.82 7.37 -1.58
C PRO A 253 -18.29 6.41 -0.49
N ILE A 254 -17.88 5.13 -0.57
CA ILE A 254 -18.38 4.06 0.31
C ILE A 254 -18.12 4.33 1.80
N THR A 255 -17.00 4.95 2.16
CA THR A 255 -16.66 5.32 3.54
C THR A 255 -17.65 6.32 4.13
N VAL A 256 -18.04 7.31 3.34
CA VAL A 256 -19.03 8.33 3.72
C VAL A 256 -20.43 7.74 3.74
N ALA A 257 -20.79 6.92 2.73
CA ALA A 257 -22.10 6.26 2.69
C ALA A 257 -22.34 5.37 3.90
N LEU A 258 -21.36 4.53 4.27
CA LEU A 258 -21.44 3.69 5.47
C LEU A 258 -21.53 4.53 6.76
N GLN A 259 -20.80 5.62 6.83
CA GLN A 259 -20.86 6.53 7.98
C GLN A 259 -22.23 7.22 8.13
N GLN A 260 -22.88 7.53 7.01
CA GLN A 260 -24.25 8.08 7.03
C GLN A 260 -25.27 7.05 7.55
N GLU A 261 -25.13 5.78 7.18
CA GLU A 261 -26.01 4.71 7.71
C GLU A 261 -25.90 4.58 9.23
N VAL A 262 -24.70 4.71 9.81
CA VAL A 262 -24.53 4.76 11.27
C VAL A 262 -25.30 5.90 11.91
N ARG A 263 -25.30 7.08 11.30
CA ARG A 263 -25.94 8.28 11.87
C ARG A 263 -27.46 8.25 11.80
N GLN A 264 -28.03 7.70 10.73
CA GLN A 264 -29.47 7.75 10.50
C GLN A 264 -30.26 6.77 11.37
N PHE A 265 -29.70 5.60 11.69
CA PHE A 265 -30.48 4.46 12.21
C PHE A 265 -29.88 3.77 13.42
N GLY A 266 -28.78 4.27 13.97
CA GLY A 266 -28.19 3.82 15.25
C GLY A 266 -27.62 2.40 15.30
N ASN A 267 -28.24 1.39 14.69
CA ASN A 267 -27.86 -0.01 14.82
C ASN A 267 -28.06 -0.86 13.54
N ASN A 268 -27.93 -0.30 12.35
CA ASN A 268 -28.06 -1.05 11.09
C ASN A 268 -26.81 -1.94 10.82
N ILE A 269 -26.51 -2.84 11.74
CA ILE A 269 -25.36 -3.75 11.59
C ILE A 269 -25.54 -4.68 10.38
N ASP A 270 -26.78 -4.99 10.03
CA ASP A 270 -27.16 -5.76 8.84
C ASP A 270 -26.79 -5.10 7.50
N VAL A 271 -26.72 -3.76 7.45
CA VAL A 271 -26.22 -3.00 6.31
C VAL A 271 -24.74 -2.66 6.46
N LEU A 272 -24.35 -2.26 7.68
CA LEU A 272 -22.98 -1.83 7.99
C LEU A 272 -21.96 -2.95 7.88
N ALA A 273 -22.28 -4.14 8.43
CA ALA A 273 -21.32 -5.25 8.44
C ALA A 273 -21.04 -5.77 7.02
N PRO A 274 -22.03 -6.07 6.16
CA PRO A 274 -21.73 -6.49 4.79
C PRO A 274 -21.14 -5.36 3.94
N GLY A 275 -21.56 -4.10 4.14
CA GLY A 275 -21.01 -2.95 3.42
C GLY A 275 -19.55 -2.70 3.78
N ALA A 276 -19.19 -2.73 5.07
CA ALA A 276 -17.82 -2.59 5.52
C ALA A 276 -16.94 -3.77 5.05
N PHE A 277 -17.48 -5.00 5.10
CA PHE A 277 -16.75 -6.16 4.60
C PHE A 277 -16.52 -6.08 3.09
N LEU A 278 -17.52 -5.68 2.31
CA LEU A 278 -17.39 -5.49 0.87
C LEU A 278 -16.38 -4.39 0.53
N SER A 279 -16.38 -3.28 1.29
CA SER A 279 -15.40 -2.21 1.15
C SER A 279 -13.97 -2.70 1.44
N MET A 280 -13.80 -3.63 2.39
CA MET A 280 -12.49 -4.20 2.75
C MET A 280 -11.98 -5.21 1.70
N VAL A 281 -12.86 -5.88 0.97
CA VAL A 281 -12.47 -6.90 -0.03
C VAL A 281 -11.58 -6.31 -1.12
N VAL A 282 -11.90 -5.12 -1.62
CA VAL A 282 -11.13 -4.49 -2.71
C VAL A 282 -9.69 -4.16 -2.29
N PRO A 283 -9.44 -3.48 -1.16
CA PRO A 283 -8.09 -3.32 -0.61
C PRO A 283 -7.32 -4.63 -0.41
N LEU A 284 -8.00 -5.67 0.08
CA LEU A 284 -7.39 -6.98 0.27
C LEU A 284 -6.98 -7.62 -1.06
N ILE A 285 -7.83 -7.56 -2.08
CA ILE A 285 -7.50 -8.05 -3.43
C ILE A 285 -6.26 -7.32 -3.97
N VAL A 286 -6.25 -6.00 -3.89
CA VAL A 286 -5.10 -5.18 -4.34
C VAL A 286 -3.84 -5.55 -3.56
N PHE A 287 -3.93 -5.65 -2.23
CA PHE A 287 -2.79 -6.04 -1.40
C PHE A 287 -2.25 -7.43 -1.76
N PHE A 288 -3.11 -8.45 -1.85
CA PHE A 288 -2.69 -9.81 -2.18
C PHE A 288 -2.15 -9.95 -3.60
N ALA A 289 -2.70 -9.21 -4.57
CA ALA A 289 -2.21 -9.18 -5.93
C ALA A 289 -0.76 -8.64 -6.02
N PHE A 290 -0.42 -7.65 -5.19
CA PHE A 290 0.84 -6.93 -5.24
C PHE A 290 1.74 -7.12 -4.00
N GLN A 291 1.42 -8.04 -3.07
CA GLN A 291 2.16 -8.22 -1.81
C GLN A 291 3.66 -8.48 -1.99
N ARG A 292 4.06 -9.18 -3.07
CA ARG A 292 5.48 -9.46 -3.35
C ARG A 292 6.26 -8.18 -3.64
N GLN A 293 5.68 -7.32 -4.48
CA GLN A 293 6.27 -6.01 -4.83
C GLN A 293 6.32 -5.10 -3.61
N PHE A 294 5.26 -5.12 -2.78
CA PHE A 294 5.18 -4.39 -1.53
C PHE A 294 6.33 -4.75 -0.58
N VAL A 295 6.51 -6.04 -0.29
CA VAL A 295 7.60 -6.52 0.60
C VAL A 295 8.96 -6.15 0.02
N SER A 296 9.18 -6.32 -1.29
CA SER A 296 10.45 -5.97 -1.93
C SER A 296 10.75 -4.48 -1.86
N GLY A 297 9.76 -3.61 -2.06
CA GLY A 297 9.94 -2.15 -2.02
C GLY A 297 10.19 -1.63 -0.60
N VAL A 298 9.48 -2.15 0.41
CA VAL A 298 9.70 -1.78 1.81
C VAL A 298 11.06 -2.27 2.32
N MET A 299 11.47 -3.48 1.95
CA MET A 299 12.76 -4.04 2.36
C MET A 299 13.94 -3.32 1.71
N ALA A 300 13.82 -2.87 0.46
CA ALA A 300 14.86 -2.10 -0.21
C ALA A 300 15.17 -0.78 0.52
N GLY A 301 14.16 -0.13 1.13
CA GLY A 301 14.33 1.06 1.95
C GLY A 301 14.83 0.81 3.39
N ALA A 302 14.80 -0.43 3.86
CA ALA A 302 15.12 -0.79 5.25
C ALA A 302 16.54 -1.38 5.44
N VAL A 303 17.18 -1.82 4.36
CA VAL A 303 18.55 -2.37 4.42
C VAL A 303 19.53 -1.24 4.10
N LYS A 304 20.02 -0.61 5.15
CA LYS A 304 21.23 0.23 5.15
C LYS A 304 22.33 -0.48 5.90
#